data_c5990342b014cc34bf604271aec1d218
#
_entry.id   c5990342b014cc34bf604271aec1d218
#
_cell.length_a   1.000
_cell.length_b   1.000
_cell.length_c   1.000
_cell.angle_alpha   90.00
_cell.angle_beta   90.00
_cell.angle_gamma   90.00
#
_symmetry.space_group_name_H-M   'P 1'
#
loop_
_entity.id
_entity.type
_entity.pdbx_description
1 polymer ?
#
loop_
_entity_poly.entity_id
_entity_poly.type
_entity_poly.pdbx_seq_one_letter_code
_entity_poly.pdbx_strand_id
1 'polypeptide(L)'
;TRVVINPEASMDYEMSRDAAKFMSDDKDVPQLFTLDATGRYYAINERPLGNGTVSVGIYAGKAGTYTLSLADATVTADEVILTDKLTGSKTRLDLDSYTFTTEAGFCTDRFELRLTTRTITGVEETQDTNTAQVTAGAGQILISAQPGDEMRVCNVTGQVIEHRILTQSSISLPVAPGFYIVTIGKE
;
A
#
# COMPACT_ATOMS: atom_id res chain seq x y z
N THR A 1 -18.56 -4.34 3.78
CA THR A 1 -17.42 -5.18 4.17
C THR A 1 -16.29 -4.34 4.72
N ARG A 2 -15.39 -4.93 5.49
CA ARG A 2 -14.23 -4.29 6.10
C ARG A 2 -12.98 -5.14 5.85
N VAL A 3 -11.89 -4.50 5.47
CA VAL A 3 -10.54 -5.09 5.43
C VAL A 3 -9.70 -4.44 6.52
N VAL A 4 -9.02 -5.23 7.32
CA VAL A 4 -8.11 -4.76 8.37
C VAL A 4 -6.72 -5.32 8.09
N ILE A 5 -5.73 -4.44 7.98
CA ILE A 5 -4.34 -4.87 7.82
C ILE A 5 -3.69 -4.97 9.19
N ASN A 6 -3.32 -6.18 9.56
CA ASN A 6 -2.65 -6.51 10.81
C ASN A 6 -1.48 -7.48 10.54
N PRO A 7 -0.22 -7.09 10.79
CA PRO A 7 0.93 -7.96 10.55
C PRO A 7 0.94 -9.24 11.40
N GLU A 8 0.19 -9.27 12.51
CA GLU A 8 0.07 -10.44 13.40
C GLU A 8 -1.06 -11.39 13.00
N ALA A 9 -1.91 -11.02 12.01
CA ALA A 9 -2.98 -11.88 11.51
C ALA A 9 -2.43 -12.92 10.53
N SER A 10 -3.23 -13.95 10.27
CA SER A 10 -2.96 -14.97 9.25
C SER A 10 -3.62 -14.60 7.91
N MET A 11 -3.21 -15.28 6.83
CA MET A 11 -3.95 -15.27 5.57
C MET A 11 -5.12 -16.26 5.59
N ASP A 12 -5.13 -17.18 6.55
CA ASP A 12 -6.21 -18.12 6.80
C ASP A 12 -7.26 -17.50 7.72
N TYR A 13 -8.47 -18.06 7.70
CA TYR A 13 -9.58 -17.59 8.55
C TYR A 13 -9.28 -17.79 10.04
N GLU A 14 -9.33 -16.71 10.80
CA GLU A 14 -9.17 -16.69 12.25
C GLU A 14 -10.48 -16.19 12.92
N MET A 15 -11.19 -17.08 13.59
CA MET A 15 -12.49 -16.76 14.25
C MET A 15 -12.41 -15.59 15.25
N SER A 16 -11.24 -15.32 15.82
CA SER A 16 -11.01 -14.22 16.77
C SER A 16 -10.85 -12.86 16.11
N ARG A 17 -10.61 -12.83 14.79
CA ARG A 17 -10.24 -11.63 14.02
C ARG A 17 -11.18 -11.40 12.84
N ASP A 18 -11.60 -12.47 12.19
CA ASP A 18 -12.43 -12.44 10.99
C ASP A 18 -13.91 -12.60 11.30
N ALA A 19 -14.74 -12.09 10.42
CA ALA A 19 -16.15 -12.39 10.42
C ALA A 19 -16.58 -12.92 9.05
N ALA A 20 -17.13 -14.13 9.04
CA ALA A 20 -17.75 -14.68 7.85
C ALA A 20 -18.91 -13.80 7.37
N LYS A 21 -19.06 -13.68 6.05
CA LYS A 21 -20.19 -12.97 5.47
C LYS A 21 -21.43 -13.86 5.50
N PHE A 22 -22.45 -13.44 6.25
CA PHE A 22 -23.80 -14.00 6.15
C PHE A 22 -24.57 -13.21 5.09
N MET A 23 -25.09 -13.93 4.11
CA MET A 23 -25.89 -13.33 3.05
C MET A 23 -27.29 -13.00 3.57
N SER A 24 -27.85 -11.87 3.13
CA SER A 24 -29.24 -11.51 3.44
C SER A 24 -30.22 -12.52 2.84
N ASP A 25 -31.30 -12.79 3.53
CA ASP A 25 -32.44 -13.56 2.99
C ASP A 25 -33.19 -12.77 1.91
N ASP A 26 -33.19 -11.45 2.00
CA ASP A 26 -33.71 -10.56 0.97
C ASP A 26 -32.76 -10.53 -0.24
N LYS A 27 -33.22 -11.13 -1.34
CA LYS A 27 -32.43 -11.26 -2.58
C LYS A 27 -32.34 -9.97 -3.38
N ASP A 28 -33.12 -8.96 -3.06
CA ASP A 28 -33.07 -7.65 -3.72
C ASP A 28 -31.95 -6.75 -3.15
N VAL A 29 -31.43 -7.09 -1.97
CA VAL A 29 -30.39 -6.30 -1.30
C VAL A 29 -29.02 -6.61 -1.88
N PRO A 30 -28.30 -5.61 -2.46
CA PRO A 30 -26.94 -5.80 -2.89
C PRO A 30 -25.99 -6.02 -1.71
N GLN A 31 -25.03 -6.89 -1.86
CA GLN A 31 -24.09 -7.22 -0.80
C GLN A 31 -22.66 -7.23 -1.29
N LEU A 32 -21.79 -6.68 -0.48
CA LEU A 32 -20.34 -6.61 -0.71
C LEU A 32 -19.61 -7.48 0.31
N PHE A 33 -18.58 -8.19 -0.13
CA PHE A 33 -17.74 -9.05 0.69
C PHE A 33 -16.34 -9.17 0.09
N THR A 34 -15.39 -9.65 0.88
CA THR A 34 -14.08 -10.07 0.37
C THR A 34 -14.00 -11.58 0.33
N LEU A 35 -13.05 -12.12 -0.43
CA LEU A 35 -12.85 -13.56 -0.59
C LEU A 35 -11.39 -13.93 -0.33
N ASP A 36 -11.19 -15.16 0.18
CA ASP A 36 -9.89 -15.81 0.17
C ASP A 36 -9.74 -16.77 -1.04
N ALA A 37 -8.58 -17.40 -1.14
CA ALA A 37 -8.29 -18.36 -2.21
C ALA A 37 -9.16 -19.64 -2.14
N THR A 38 -9.80 -19.92 -1.01
CA THR A 38 -10.71 -21.06 -0.83
C THR A 38 -12.14 -20.73 -1.25
N GLY A 39 -12.43 -19.44 -1.55
CA GLY A 39 -13.76 -18.94 -1.91
C GLY A 39 -14.64 -18.63 -0.71
N ARG A 40 -14.09 -18.53 0.49
CA ARG A 40 -14.82 -18.09 1.68
C ARG A 40 -15.12 -16.61 1.60
N TYR A 41 -16.34 -16.21 2.00
CA TYR A 41 -16.79 -14.82 2.02
C TYR A 41 -16.63 -14.21 3.41
N TYR A 42 -16.08 -13.00 3.46
CA TYR A 42 -15.82 -12.23 4.67
C TYR A 42 -16.64 -10.95 4.73
N ALA A 43 -17.26 -10.69 5.85
CA ALA A 43 -17.77 -9.37 6.22
C ALA A 43 -16.65 -8.50 6.84
N ILE A 44 -15.78 -9.12 7.64
CA ILE A 44 -14.53 -8.53 8.15
C ILE A 44 -13.41 -9.51 7.80
N ASN A 45 -12.37 -9.00 7.17
CA ASN A 45 -11.18 -9.73 6.76
C ASN A 45 -9.97 -9.04 7.37
N GLU A 46 -9.43 -9.59 8.46
CA GLU A 46 -8.22 -9.12 9.10
C GLU A 46 -7.04 -10.00 8.67
N ARG A 47 -6.05 -9.39 8.05
CA ARG A 47 -4.97 -10.11 7.38
C ARG A 47 -3.67 -9.32 7.35
N PRO A 48 -2.51 -9.96 7.20
CA PRO A 48 -1.27 -9.25 6.89
C PRO A 48 -1.38 -8.61 5.50
N LEU A 49 -0.59 -7.57 5.26
CA LEU A 49 -0.58 -6.89 3.95
C LEU A 49 -0.25 -7.87 2.80
N GLY A 50 0.70 -8.78 3.01
CA GLY A 50 1.15 -9.74 2.00
C GLY A 50 1.60 -9.04 0.72
N ASN A 51 1.00 -9.43 -0.41
CA ASN A 51 1.19 -8.77 -1.71
C ASN A 51 0.30 -7.52 -1.89
N GLY A 52 -0.46 -7.14 -0.87
CA GLY A 52 -1.39 -6.01 -0.89
C GLY A 52 -2.71 -6.24 -1.62
N THR A 53 -2.96 -7.43 -2.17
CA THR A 53 -4.18 -7.68 -2.95
C THR A 53 -5.27 -8.39 -2.15
N VAL A 54 -6.52 -7.98 -2.35
CA VAL A 54 -7.72 -8.54 -1.74
C VAL A 54 -8.80 -8.72 -2.81
N SER A 55 -9.29 -9.93 -3.00
CA SER A 55 -10.41 -10.18 -3.90
C SER A 55 -11.72 -9.65 -3.30
N VAL A 56 -12.50 -8.96 -4.12
CA VAL A 56 -13.79 -8.38 -3.73
C VAL A 56 -14.91 -9.02 -4.54
N GLY A 57 -15.91 -9.53 -3.84
CA GLY A 57 -17.12 -10.09 -4.41
C GLY A 57 -18.34 -9.21 -4.14
N ILE A 58 -19.26 -9.23 -5.08
CA ILE A 58 -20.54 -8.54 -5.00
C ILE A 58 -21.67 -9.53 -5.29
N TYR A 59 -22.72 -9.46 -4.54
CA TYR A 59 -24.02 -9.98 -4.93
C TYR A 59 -24.89 -8.80 -5.33
N ALA A 60 -25.31 -8.76 -6.58
CA ALA A 60 -26.24 -7.76 -7.12
C ALA A 60 -27.66 -8.34 -7.07
N GLY A 61 -28.54 -7.77 -6.29
CA GLY A 61 -29.91 -8.23 -6.22
C GLY A 61 -30.69 -8.07 -7.53
N LYS A 62 -30.33 -7.03 -8.30
CA LYS A 62 -30.93 -6.70 -9.61
C LYS A 62 -29.83 -6.29 -10.59
N ALA A 63 -30.08 -6.50 -11.86
CA ALA A 63 -29.26 -5.91 -12.92
C ALA A 63 -29.32 -4.38 -12.83
N GLY A 64 -28.20 -3.70 -12.96
CA GLY A 64 -28.18 -2.25 -12.85
C GLY A 64 -26.80 -1.66 -12.64
N THR A 65 -26.81 -0.38 -12.27
CA THR A 65 -25.61 0.40 -12.01
C THR A 65 -25.34 0.46 -10.51
N TYR A 66 -24.11 0.18 -10.12
CA TYR A 66 -23.63 0.17 -8.74
C TYR A 66 -22.39 1.03 -8.59
N THR A 67 -22.18 1.56 -7.40
CA THR A 67 -20.99 2.36 -7.09
C THR A 67 -20.25 1.76 -5.90
N LEU A 68 -18.95 1.55 -6.04
CA LEU A 68 -18.04 1.18 -4.97
C LEU A 68 -17.30 2.43 -4.49
N SER A 69 -17.29 2.65 -3.21
CA SER A 69 -16.58 3.75 -2.57
C SER A 69 -15.98 3.32 -1.24
N LEU A 70 -14.98 4.02 -0.80
CA LEU A 70 -14.40 3.88 0.53
C LEU A 70 -15.22 4.73 1.51
N ALA A 71 -15.91 4.08 2.45
CA ALA A 71 -16.83 4.79 3.37
C ALA A 71 -16.11 5.37 4.59
N ASP A 72 -15.11 4.67 5.10
CA ASP A 72 -14.29 5.07 6.24
C ASP A 72 -12.91 4.46 6.08
N ALA A 73 -11.90 5.28 6.18
CA ALA A 73 -10.53 4.85 6.07
C ALA A 73 -9.74 5.35 7.27
N THR A 74 -9.73 4.57 8.34
CA THR A 74 -8.60 4.59 9.27
C THR A 74 -7.41 3.88 8.61
N VAL A 75 -7.03 4.35 7.41
CA VAL A 75 -6.06 3.62 6.59
C VAL A 75 -4.67 4.14 6.86
N THR A 76 -3.81 3.23 7.24
CA THR A 76 -2.35 3.36 7.11
C THR A 76 -1.87 3.02 5.69
N ALA A 77 -2.77 2.71 4.74
CA ALA A 77 -2.43 2.53 3.33
C ALA A 77 -2.37 3.89 2.63
N ASP A 78 -1.30 4.14 1.87
CA ASP A 78 -1.14 5.38 1.11
C ASP A 78 -2.03 5.42 -0.13
N GLU A 79 -2.40 4.25 -0.64
CA GLU A 79 -3.30 4.12 -1.77
C GLU A 79 -4.19 2.89 -1.63
N VAL A 80 -5.46 3.05 -2.02
CA VAL A 80 -6.44 1.96 -2.16
C VAL A 80 -6.91 1.94 -3.61
N ILE A 81 -6.38 1.02 -4.39
CA ILE A 81 -6.67 0.90 -5.83
C ILE A 81 -7.64 -0.25 -6.05
N LEU A 82 -8.82 0.05 -6.60
CA LEU A 82 -9.74 -0.94 -7.14
C LEU A 82 -9.40 -1.21 -8.61
N THR A 83 -9.23 -2.48 -8.95
CA THR A 83 -9.12 -2.94 -10.34
C THR A 83 -10.38 -3.69 -10.72
N ASP A 84 -11.04 -3.25 -11.79
CA ASP A 84 -12.09 -4.00 -12.48
C ASP A 84 -11.43 -4.85 -13.58
N LYS A 85 -11.32 -6.15 -13.36
CA LYS A 85 -10.65 -7.08 -14.29
C LYS A 85 -11.42 -7.25 -15.61
N LEU A 86 -12.74 -6.97 -15.61
CA LEU A 86 -13.57 -7.06 -16.81
C LEU A 86 -13.24 -5.93 -17.80
N THR A 87 -13.04 -4.71 -17.28
CA THR A 87 -12.78 -3.52 -18.12
C THR A 87 -11.30 -3.14 -18.16
N GLY A 88 -10.49 -3.66 -17.24
CA GLY A 88 -9.10 -3.24 -17.02
C GLY A 88 -8.96 -1.89 -16.31
N SER A 89 -10.08 -1.28 -15.90
CA SER A 89 -10.08 0.03 -15.23
C SER A 89 -9.48 -0.06 -13.83
N LYS A 90 -8.73 0.99 -13.45
CA LYS A 90 -8.15 1.15 -12.11
C LYS A 90 -8.59 2.48 -11.53
N THR A 91 -9.14 2.45 -10.32
CA THR A 91 -9.62 3.64 -9.61
C THR A 91 -9.03 3.69 -8.21
N ARG A 92 -8.52 4.84 -7.81
CA ARG A 92 -8.08 5.12 -6.44
C ARG A 92 -9.31 5.42 -5.59
N LEU A 93 -9.76 4.44 -4.79
CA LEU A 93 -10.92 4.59 -3.91
C LEU A 93 -10.68 5.55 -2.74
N ASP A 94 -9.44 5.84 -2.41
CA ASP A 94 -9.06 6.86 -1.43
C ASP A 94 -9.29 8.30 -1.95
N LEU A 95 -9.49 8.48 -3.25
CA LEU A 95 -9.72 9.78 -3.89
C LEU A 95 -11.08 9.89 -4.58
N ASP A 96 -11.62 8.77 -5.08
CA ASP A 96 -12.81 8.77 -5.92
C ASP A 96 -13.63 7.49 -5.71
N SER A 97 -14.78 7.37 -6.34
CA SER A 97 -15.64 6.21 -6.37
C SER A 97 -15.64 5.56 -7.74
N TYR A 98 -15.91 4.26 -7.81
CA TYR A 98 -16.00 3.50 -9.05
C TYR A 98 -17.44 3.08 -9.34
N THR A 99 -17.99 3.51 -10.47
CA THR A 99 -19.32 3.15 -10.93
C THR A 99 -19.24 2.14 -12.08
N PHE A 100 -20.04 1.08 -12.01
CA PHE A 100 -20.08 -0.01 -12.99
C PHE A 100 -21.49 -0.57 -13.15
N THR A 101 -21.73 -1.29 -14.24
CA THR A 101 -22.96 -2.05 -14.47
C THR A 101 -22.69 -3.55 -14.29
N THR A 102 -23.70 -4.28 -13.80
CA THR A 102 -23.65 -5.74 -13.69
C THR A 102 -25.04 -6.34 -13.82
N GLU A 103 -25.10 -7.61 -14.20
CA GLU A 103 -26.32 -8.42 -14.12
C GLU A 103 -26.62 -8.80 -12.66
N ALA A 104 -27.84 -9.26 -12.41
CA ALA A 104 -28.22 -9.79 -11.11
C ALA A 104 -27.46 -11.09 -10.82
N GLY A 105 -27.07 -11.29 -9.55
CA GLY A 105 -26.38 -12.48 -9.09
C GLY A 105 -25.00 -12.21 -8.50
N PHE A 106 -24.22 -13.27 -8.37
CA PHE A 106 -22.86 -13.21 -7.83
C PHE A 106 -21.83 -12.79 -8.89
N CYS A 107 -20.92 -11.90 -8.48
CA CYS A 107 -19.77 -11.48 -9.23
C CYS A 107 -18.56 -11.55 -8.29
N THR A 108 -17.75 -12.61 -8.37
CA THR A 108 -16.72 -12.95 -7.37
C THR A 108 -15.29 -12.84 -7.87
N ASP A 109 -15.08 -12.74 -9.18
CA ASP A 109 -13.78 -12.75 -9.84
C ASP A 109 -13.43 -11.45 -10.59
N ARG A 110 -14.35 -10.48 -10.56
CA ARG A 110 -14.23 -9.22 -11.31
C ARG A 110 -13.37 -8.18 -10.62
N PHE A 111 -13.50 -8.03 -9.31
CA PHE A 111 -12.89 -6.92 -8.58
C PHE A 111 -11.75 -7.36 -7.68
N GLU A 112 -10.72 -6.53 -7.68
CA GLU A 112 -9.55 -6.67 -6.81
C GLU A 112 -9.19 -5.33 -6.20
N LEU A 113 -9.06 -5.29 -4.88
CA LEU A 113 -8.43 -4.18 -4.17
C LEU A 113 -6.93 -4.42 -4.07
N ARG A 114 -6.16 -3.39 -4.34
CA ARG A 114 -4.73 -3.33 -4.02
C ARG A 114 -4.50 -2.25 -2.98
N LEU A 115 -3.91 -2.66 -1.86
CA LEU A 115 -3.50 -1.78 -0.77
C LEU A 115 -1.99 -1.60 -0.87
N THR A 116 -1.54 -0.37 -1.02
CA THR A 116 -0.12 -0.04 -0.97
C THR A 116 0.14 0.77 0.28
N THR A 117 1.07 0.32 1.09
CA THR A 117 1.69 1.17 2.10
C THR A 117 2.96 1.71 1.48
N ARG A 118 3.12 3.03 1.43
CA ARG A 118 4.45 3.58 1.29
C ARG A 118 5.21 3.19 2.56
N THR A 119 5.96 2.13 2.48
CA THR A 119 7.19 2.13 3.23
C THR A 119 7.92 3.35 2.69
N ILE A 120 8.17 4.37 3.50
CA ILE A 120 9.12 5.42 3.15
C ILE A 120 10.50 4.74 3.19
N THR A 121 10.73 3.83 2.27
CA THR A 121 12.06 3.49 1.79
C THR A 121 12.32 4.58 0.76
N GLY A 122 13.15 5.53 1.16
CA GLY A 122 13.50 6.65 0.31
C GLY A 122 13.83 6.19 -1.10
N VAL A 123 13.35 6.98 -2.06
CA VAL A 123 13.71 6.98 -3.48
C VAL A 123 13.20 5.77 -4.28
N GLU A 124 12.33 6.02 -5.27
CA GLU A 124 12.21 5.16 -6.44
C GLU A 124 13.60 4.93 -7.01
N GLU A 125 14.08 3.68 -6.94
CA GLU A 125 15.24 3.27 -7.73
C GLU A 125 14.87 3.37 -9.21
N THR A 126 15.19 4.49 -9.83
CA THR A 126 15.61 4.42 -11.22
C THR A 126 16.83 3.50 -11.20
N GLN A 127 16.76 2.36 -11.90
CA GLN A 127 17.90 1.48 -12.13
C GLN A 127 18.97 2.23 -12.94
N ASP A 128 19.68 3.10 -12.24
CA ASP A 128 21.00 3.51 -12.64
C ASP A 128 21.98 2.67 -11.81
N THR A 129 22.92 2.02 -12.48
CA THR A 129 23.91 1.09 -11.93
C THR A 129 24.90 1.73 -10.94
N ASN A 130 24.53 2.83 -10.32
CA ASN A 130 25.32 3.58 -9.35
C ASN A 130 24.55 3.63 -8.02
N THR A 131 24.53 2.51 -7.28
CA THR A 131 23.76 2.31 -6.05
C THR A 131 24.36 3.07 -4.88
N ALA A 132 23.96 4.33 -4.71
CA ALA A 132 24.13 5.00 -3.41
C ALA A 132 23.09 4.48 -2.44
N GLN A 133 23.49 4.09 -1.25
CA GLN A 133 22.61 3.56 -0.19
C GLN A 133 22.72 4.45 1.05
N VAL A 134 21.59 4.83 1.61
CA VAL A 134 21.52 5.64 2.85
C VAL A 134 20.70 4.89 3.89
N THR A 135 21.30 4.65 5.04
CA THR A 135 20.62 4.00 6.17
C THR A 135 20.78 4.87 7.42
N ALA A 136 19.70 5.10 8.16
CA ALA A 136 19.72 5.85 9.40
C ALA A 136 19.42 4.94 10.59
N GLY A 137 20.17 5.10 11.68
CA GLY A 137 19.95 4.36 12.93
C GLY A 137 20.99 4.71 13.99
N ALA A 138 20.65 4.48 15.25
CA ALA A 138 21.55 4.67 16.39
C ALA A 138 22.25 6.05 16.48
N GLY A 139 21.56 7.13 16.07
CA GLY A 139 22.13 8.49 16.12
C GLY A 139 23.13 8.80 15.00
N GLN A 140 23.12 8.05 13.91
CA GLN A 140 24.00 8.26 12.77
C GLN A 140 23.29 7.96 11.45
N ILE A 141 23.80 8.55 10.37
CA ILE A 141 23.45 8.25 8.99
C ILE A 141 24.64 7.51 8.38
N LEU A 142 24.43 6.28 7.92
CA LEU A 142 25.39 5.51 7.15
C LEU A 142 25.11 5.72 5.66
N ILE A 143 26.10 6.15 4.91
CA ILE A 143 26.02 6.45 3.49
C ILE A 143 27.03 5.58 2.77
N SER A 144 26.56 4.80 1.81
CA SER A 144 27.38 3.99 0.92
C SER A 144 27.18 4.50 -0.50
N ALA A 145 28.26 4.95 -1.15
CA ALA A 145 28.25 5.46 -2.52
C ALA A 145 29.64 5.32 -3.14
N GLN A 146 29.82 5.73 -4.38
CA GLN A 146 31.13 5.60 -5.03
C GLN A 146 32.08 6.72 -4.58
N PRO A 147 33.38 6.42 -4.40
CA PRO A 147 34.39 7.47 -4.26
C PRO A 147 34.36 8.42 -5.47
N GLY A 148 34.34 9.72 -5.19
CA GLY A 148 34.17 10.76 -6.20
C GLY A 148 32.78 11.35 -6.31
N ASP A 149 31.77 10.72 -5.70
CA ASP A 149 30.42 11.30 -5.63
C ASP A 149 30.40 12.48 -4.64
N GLU A 150 29.67 13.54 -4.99
CA GLU A 150 29.39 14.66 -4.10
C GLU A 150 28.24 14.30 -3.16
N MET A 151 28.44 14.49 -1.86
CA MET A 151 27.44 14.23 -0.84
C MET A 151 27.06 15.53 -0.12
N ARG A 152 25.77 15.78 0.02
CA ARG A 152 25.21 16.89 0.77
C ARG A 152 24.13 16.41 1.73
N VAL A 153 24.23 16.75 3.00
CA VAL A 153 23.23 16.45 4.03
C VAL A 153 22.67 17.75 4.57
N CYS A 154 21.34 17.90 4.54
CA CYS A 154 20.64 19.08 5.05
C CYS A 154 19.60 18.65 6.10
N ASN A 155 19.29 19.54 7.04
CA ASN A 155 18.11 19.39 7.89
C ASN A 155 16.84 19.88 7.16
N VAL A 156 15.67 19.71 7.79
CA VAL A 156 14.37 20.13 7.21
C VAL A 156 14.23 21.62 6.97
N THR A 157 15.06 22.46 7.58
CA THR A 157 15.08 23.92 7.35
C THR A 157 15.99 24.31 6.19
N GLY A 158 16.63 23.34 5.52
CA GLY A 158 17.56 23.55 4.41
C GLY A 158 18.99 23.89 4.84
N GLN A 159 19.28 23.90 6.16
CA GLN A 159 20.63 24.12 6.63
C GLN A 159 21.53 22.94 6.29
N VAL A 160 22.66 23.19 5.65
CA VAL A 160 23.66 22.18 5.32
C VAL A 160 24.38 21.73 6.59
N ILE A 161 24.29 20.45 6.90
CA ILE A 161 24.98 19.81 8.03
C ILE A 161 26.36 19.30 7.59
N GLU A 162 26.42 18.71 6.41
CA GLU A 162 27.64 18.16 5.82
C GLU A 162 27.62 18.32 4.31
N HIS A 163 28.77 18.65 3.72
CA HIS A 163 28.96 18.72 2.28
C HIS A 163 30.41 18.35 1.96
N ARG A 164 30.58 17.26 1.20
CA ARG A 164 31.89 16.81 0.77
C ARG A 164 31.84 15.87 -0.43
N ILE A 165 32.98 15.71 -1.10
CA ILE A 165 33.21 14.63 -2.07
C ILE A 165 33.62 13.39 -1.30
N LEU A 166 32.99 12.24 -1.60
CA LEU A 166 33.29 10.98 -0.97
C LEU A 166 34.65 10.45 -1.42
N THR A 167 35.49 10.15 -0.47
CA THR A 167 36.82 9.53 -0.72
C THR A 167 36.82 8.03 -0.42
N GLN A 168 35.76 7.53 0.21
CA GLN A 168 35.57 6.13 0.58
C GLN A 168 34.16 5.68 0.16
N SER A 169 33.99 4.38 -0.04
CA SER A 169 32.71 3.79 -0.46
C SER A 169 31.65 3.75 0.65
N SER A 170 32.00 4.03 1.89
CA SER A 170 31.06 4.10 3.00
C SER A 170 31.52 5.14 4.02
N ILE A 171 30.56 5.91 4.54
CA ILE A 171 30.80 6.93 5.55
C ILE A 171 29.68 6.89 6.60
N SER A 172 30.03 7.08 7.86
CA SER A 172 29.11 7.26 8.97
C SER A 172 29.14 8.71 9.44
N LEU A 173 27.98 9.36 9.47
CA LEU A 173 27.80 10.74 9.92
C LEU A 173 26.97 10.73 11.22
N PRO A 174 27.54 11.08 12.38
CA PRO A 174 26.79 11.26 13.62
C PRO A 174 25.82 12.44 13.47
N VAL A 175 24.54 12.23 13.84
CA VAL A 175 23.50 13.27 13.75
C VAL A 175 22.60 13.19 14.98
N ALA A 176 22.05 14.34 15.38
CA ALA A 176 21.00 14.38 16.40
C ALA A 176 19.72 13.72 15.87
N PRO A 177 18.82 13.25 16.74
CA PRO A 177 17.50 12.77 16.30
C PRO A 177 16.76 13.85 15.50
N GLY A 178 16.30 13.51 14.27
CA GLY A 178 15.65 14.45 13.37
C GLY A 178 15.46 13.89 11.97
N PHE A 179 14.93 14.74 11.09
CA PHE A 179 14.79 14.44 9.66
C PHE A 179 15.89 15.13 8.87
N TYR A 180 16.48 14.41 7.94
CA TYR A 180 17.57 14.88 7.10
C TYR A 180 17.30 14.55 5.63
N ILE A 181 17.76 15.42 4.75
CA ILE A 181 17.76 15.23 3.30
C ILE A 181 19.19 14.96 2.90
N VAL A 182 19.43 13.79 2.30
CA VAL A 182 20.73 13.38 1.78
C VAL A 182 20.67 13.40 0.26
N THR A 183 21.56 14.14 -0.38
CA THR A 183 21.72 14.18 -1.84
C THR A 183 23.09 13.62 -2.18
N ILE A 184 23.14 12.68 -3.13
CA ILE A 184 24.37 12.07 -3.64
C ILE A 184 24.31 12.11 -5.15
N GLY A 185 25.40 12.57 -5.78
CA GLY A 185 25.46 12.67 -7.24
C GLY A 185 26.88 12.94 -7.73
N LYS A 186 27.07 12.90 -9.04
CA LYS A 186 28.29 13.40 -9.71
C LYS A 186 28.05 14.83 -10.11
N GLU A 187 29.11 15.67 -9.99
CA GLU A 187 29.14 16.97 -10.64
C GLU A 187 29.08 16.87 -12.16
#